data_c1d63e4b1e08b7beea5c86c025c2d237
#
_entry.id   c1d63e4b1e08b7beea5c86c025c2d237
#
_cell.length_a   1.000
_cell.length_b   1.000
_cell.length_c   1.000
_cell.angle_alpha   90.00
_cell.angle_beta   90.00
_cell.angle_gamma   90.00
#
_symmetry.space_group_name_H-M   'P 1'
#
loop_
_entity.id
_entity.type
_entity.pdbx_description
1 polymer ?
#
loop_
_entity_poly.entity_id
_entity_poly.type
_entity_poly.pdbx_seq_one_letter_code
_entity_poly.pdbx_strand_id
1 'polypeptide(L)'
;RVRVMIAAHMDEVGFMIVADDGEGFFQFEVVGGIDPRHLVGKQVIVGKDHTVGVIGAKPIHLTTPEERKHTIEVDAMRIDLGPEGKAKPGDRATFATKFKIAGPSIMSKSIDDRIGVALLIELLKNAPKNIELCLSFSVQGEIGLRGAKVAGYYFNPDLAIAVDSTPARDLPDFDGKENYTYNTRLGFGPAIYMANSSTIDNPRLVSFLAETAEKNKIQYQFRQPGGGGTNAGAIQQSRAGVPVVAVSVPHRYTHSPISVSRVEDWKNTLNLLHTALKNMTPDLVKR
;
A
#
# COMPACT_ATOMS: atom_id res chain seq x y z
N ARG A 1 -27.54 14.90 -0.05
CA ARG A 1 -26.80 13.64 0.19
C ARG A 1 -25.42 13.98 0.71
N VAL A 2 -24.88 13.17 1.60
CA VAL A 2 -23.49 13.29 2.04
C VAL A 2 -22.57 12.89 0.88
N ARG A 3 -21.57 13.71 0.61
CA ARG A 3 -20.52 13.42 -0.36
C ARG A 3 -19.39 12.67 0.33
N VAL A 4 -19.23 11.40 -0.01
CA VAL A 4 -18.26 10.49 0.58
C VAL A 4 -17.17 10.19 -0.44
N MET A 5 -15.93 10.50 -0.10
CA MET A 5 -14.78 10.12 -0.91
C MET A 5 -14.16 8.84 -0.37
N ILE A 6 -13.87 7.89 -1.26
CA ILE A 6 -13.01 6.75 -0.93
C ILE A 6 -11.81 6.80 -1.87
N ALA A 7 -10.61 6.69 -1.30
CA ALA A 7 -9.36 6.81 -2.04
C ALA A 7 -8.44 5.62 -1.80
N ALA A 8 -7.87 5.09 -2.89
CA ALA A 8 -6.79 4.11 -2.91
C ALA A 8 -5.77 4.53 -3.96
N HIS A 9 -4.49 4.17 -3.80
CA HIS A 9 -3.48 4.54 -4.79
C HIS A 9 -3.15 3.39 -5.74
N MET A 10 -2.91 3.72 -7.00
CA MET A 10 -2.62 2.75 -8.06
C MET A 10 -1.14 2.49 -8.28
N ASP A 11 -0.28 3.40 -7.85
CA ASP A 11 1.17 3.25 -7.97
C ASP A 11 1.72 2.24 -6.95
N GLU A 12 2.93 1.84 -7.17
CA GLU A 12 3.69 0.91 -6.34
C GLU A 12 5.12 1.41 -6.18
N VAL A 13 5.81 0.95 -5.15
CA VAL A 13 7.26 1.13 -5.03
C VAL A 13 7.99 0.47 -6.19
N GLY A 14 9.08 1.06 -6.65
CA GLY A 14 9.83 0.55 -7.79
C GLY A 14 11.13 1.29 -8.03
N PHE A 15 11.52 1.42 -9.29
CA PHE A 15 12.81 1.97 -9.66
C PHE A 15 12.68 2.87 -10.87
N MET A 16 13.66 3.76 -11.04
CA MET A 16 13.83 4.58 -12.24
C MET A 16 15.27 4.46 -12.73
N ILE A 17 15.44 4.17 -14.02
CA ILE A 17 16.74 4.19 -14.66
C ILE A 17 17.28 5.61 -14.67
N VAL A 18 18.54 5.80 -14.26
CA VAL A 18 19.19 7.12 -14.21
C VAL A 18 20.39 7.23 -15.11
N ALA A 19 21.09 6.12 -15.40
CA ALA A 19 22.22 6.11 -16.33
C ALA A 19 22.38 4.73 -16.98
N ASP A 20 23.06 4.72 -18.15
CA ASP A 20 23.51 3.53 -18.87
C ASP A 20 25.03 3.40 -18.68
N ASP A 21 25.48 2.28 -18.06
CA ASP A 21 26.89 1.97 -17.87
C ASP A 21 27.49 1.17 -19.04
N GLY A 22 26.67 0.85 -20.05
CA GLY A 22 27.05 -0.01 -21.18
C GLY A 22 26.88 -1.50 -20.88
N GLU A 23 27.04 -2.34 -21.93
CA GLU A 23 26.95 -3.81 -21.85
C GLU A 23 25.63 -4.33 -21.23
N GLY A 24 24.56 -3.50 -21.26
CA GLY A 24 23.25 -3.86 -20.68
C GLY A 24 23.11 -3.63 -19.18
N PHE A 25 24.06 -2.94 -18.55
CA PHE A 25 24.01 -2.56 -17.15
C PHE A 25 23.51 -1.13 -16.96
N PHE A 26 22.55 -0.94 -16.07
CA PHE A 26 21.91 0.35 -15.84
C PHE A 26 21.94 0.74 -14.38
N GLN A 27 22.29 2.00 -14.11
CA GLN A 27 22.11 2.62 -12.80
C GLN A 27 20.64 2.95 -12.58
N PHE A 28 20.19 2.83 -11.33
CA PHE A 28 18.81 3.11 -10.98
C PHE A 28 18.69 3.77 -9.63
N GLU A 29 17.62 4.51 -9.43
CA GLU A 29 17.18 5.05 -8.17
C GLU A 29 15.92 4.32 -7.69
N VAL A 30 15.73 4.23 -6.37
CA VAL A 30 14.52 3.70 -5.76
C VAL A 30 13.43 4.77 -5.76
N VAL A 31 12.22 4.39 -6.16
CA VAL A 31 11.03 5.23 -6.13
C VAL A 31 10.07 4.69 -5.07
N GLY A 32 9.84 5.47 -4.02
CA GLY A 32 9.16 5.02 -2.80
C GLY A 32 10.14 4.42 -1.79
N GLY A 33 9.62 3.80 -0.75
CA GLY A 33 10.45 3.24 0.34
C GLY A 33 10.72 1.75 0.14
N ILE A 34 11.92 1.37 -0.30
CA ILE A 34 12.33 -0.05 -0.39
C ILE A 34 13.62 -0.25 0.41
N ASP A 35 13.66 -1.33 1.21
CA ASP A 35 14.87 -1.73 1.92
C ASP A 35 15.86 -2.37 0.92
N PRO A 36 17.11 -1.87 0.81
CA PRO A 36 18.11 -2.41 -0.11
C PRO A 36 18.39 -3.91 0.06
N ARG A 37 18.17 -4.47 1.24
CA ARG A 37 18.33 -5.90 1.52
C ARG A 37 17.39 -6.79 0.69
N HIS A 38 16.31 -6.23 0.16
CA HIS A 38 15.34 -6.96 -0.65
C HIS A 38 15.67 -6.96 -2.15
N LEU A 39 16.77 -6.34 -2.61
CA LEU A 39 16.99 -6.02 -4.01
C LEU A 39 17.84 -7.04 -4.76
N VAL A 40 19.01 -7.40 -4.23
CA VAL A 40 20.00 -8.22 -4.95
C VAL A 40 19.41 -9.57 -5.36
N GLY A 41 19.60 -9.93 -6.63
CA GLY A 41 19.10 -11.16 -7.23
C GLY A 41 17.62 -11.16 -7.58
N LYS A 42 16.93 -10.00 -7.49
CA LYS A 42 15.50 -9.93 -7.82
C LYS A 42 15.29 -9.62 -9.30
N GLN A 43 14.35 -10.33 -9.90
CA GLN A 43 13.91 -10.04 -11.26
C GLN A 43 13.06 -8.76 -11.29
N VAL A 44 13.30 -7.96 -12.30
CA VAL A 44 12.56 -6.72 -12.59
C VAL A 44 12.10 -6.70 -14.03
N ILE A 45 11.10 -5.88 -14.33
CA ILE A 45 10.66 -5.53 -15.65
C ILE A 45 10.88 -4.02 -15.86
N VAL A 46 11.47 -3.66 -16.98
CA VAL A 46 11.93 -2.30 -17.28
C VAL A 46 11.26 -1.76 -18.54
N GLY A 47 10.86 -0.49 -18.45
CA GLY A 47 10.33 0.27 -19.58
C GLY A 47 8.96 -0.19 -20.07
N LYS A 48 8.53 0.39 -21.19
CA LYS A 48 7.23 0.10 -21.81
C LYS A 48 7.17 -1.29 -22.45
N ASP A 49 8.33 -1.80 -22.88
CA ASP A 49 8.45 -3.10 -23.54
C ASP A 49 8.53 -4.25 -22.54
N HIS A 50 8.50 -3.92 -21.24
CA HIS A 50 8.58 -4.89 -20.14
C HIS A 50 9.81 -5.81 -20.25
N THR A 51 10.96 -5.24 -20.62
CA THR A 51 12.22 -5.98 -20.71
C THR A 51 12.58 -6.56 -19.36
N VAL A 52 12.82 -7.87 -19.33
CA VAL A 52 13.16 -8.58 -18.10
C VAL A 52 14.63 -8.34 -17.77
N GLY A 53 14.91 -8.01 -16.50
CA GLY A 53 16.24 -7.84 -15.97
C GLY A 53 16.39 -8.38 -14.56
N VAL A 54 17.59 -8.29 -14.03
CA VAL A 54 17.93 -8.69 -12.67
C VAL A 54 18.70 -7.57 -11.97
N ILE A 55 18.39 -7.31 -10.72
CA ILE A 55 19.20 -6.42 -9.88
C ILE A 55 20.43 -7.20 -9.42
N GLY A 56 21.60 -6.79 -9.87
CA GLY A 56 22.88 -7.40 -9.55
C GLY A 56 23.75 -6.49 -8.68
N ALA A 57 24.70 -7.11 -7.98
CA ALA A 57 25.75 -6.44 -7.23
C ALA A 57 27.03 -7.24 -7.29
N LYS A 58 28.14 -6.69 -6.76
CA LYS A 58 29.45 -7.36 -6.69
C LYS A 58 29.30 -8.77 -6.08
N PRO A 59 29.75 -9.83 -6.79
CA PRO A 59 29.61 -11.20 -6.31
C PRO A 59 30.35 -11.43 -4.99
N ILE A 60 29.79 -12.26 -4.12
CA ILE A 60 30.30 -12.48 -2.77
C ILE A 60 31.79 -12.93 -2.73
N HIS A 61 32.21 -13.74 -3.69
CA HIS A 61 33.59 -14.23 -3.78
C HIS A 61 34.61 -13.15 -4.15
N LEU A 62 34.17 -12.00 -4.65
CA LEU A 62 34.99 -10.82 -4.92
C LEU A 62 34.93 -9.78 -3.81
N THR A 63 34.13 -10.00 -2.75
CA THR A 63 34.00 -9.09 -1.61
C THR A 63 34.97 -9.44 -0.50
N THR A 64 35.40 -8.42 0.25
CA THR A 64 36.18 -8.59 1.48
C THR A 64 35.29 -8.99 2.64
N PRO A 65 35.86 -9.56 3.74
CA PRO A 65 35.09 -9.84 4.96
C PRO A 65 34.42 -8.62 5.57
N GLU A 66 34.99 -7.42 5.39
CA GLU A 66 34.42 -6.19 5.90
C GLU A 66 33.22 -5.74 5.09
N GLU A 67 33.30 -5.76 3.75
CA GLU A 67 32.15 -5.45 2.86
C GLU A 67 30.93 -6.34 3.17
N ARG A 68 31.13 -7.60 3.57
CA ARG A 68 30.05 -8.54 3.91
C ARG A 68 29.31 -8.23 5.20
N LYS A 69 29.82 -7.36 6.05
CA LYS A 69 29.18 -6.93 7.32
C LYS A 69 28.15 -5.82 7.12
N HIS A 70 28.16 -5.19 5.94
CA HIS A 70 27.29 -4.05 5.63
C HIS A 70 26.25 -4.40 4.57
N THR A 71 25.13 -3.72 4.61
CA THR A 71 24.13 -3.76 3.54
C THR A 71 24.73 -3.16 2.27
N ILE A 72 24.49 -3.77 1.13
CA ILE A 72 24.92 -3.23 -0.17
C ILE A 72 24.03 -2.00 -0.46
N GLU A 73 24.66 -0.85 -0.68
CA GLU A 73 23.96 0.38 -1.03
C GLU A 73 23.43 0.31 -2.48
N VAL A 74 22.37 1.06 -2.77
CA VAL A 74 21.69 1.04 -4.07
C VAL A 74 22.62 1.49 -5.20
N ASP A 75 23.48 2.45 -4.96
CA ASP A 75 24.45 2.97 -5.95
C ASP A 75 25.52 1.94 -6.35
N ALA A 76 25.76 0.93 -5.52
CA ALA A 76 26.63 -0.22 -5.80
C ALA A 76 25.90 -1.34 -6.58
N MET A 77 24.61 -1.20 -6.87
CA MET A 77 23.80 -2.17 -7.61
C MET A 77 23.57 -1.72 -9.05
N ARG A 78 23.26 -2.68 -9.92
CA ARG A 78 22.84 -2.41 -11.30
C ARG A 78 21.65 -3.27 -11.67
N ILE A 79 20.81 -2.73 -12.55
CA ILE A 79 19.86 -3.57 -13.29
C ILE A 79 20.57 -4.08 -14.52
N ASP A 80 20.68 -5.39 -14.63
CA ASP A 80 21.27 -6.12 -15.75
C ASP A 80 20.16 -6.61 -16.67
N LEU A 81 20.12 -6.09 -17.90
CA LEU A 81 19.19 -6.47 -18.96
C LEU A 81 19.83 -7.40 -20.00
N GLY A 82 21.11 -7.77 -19.82
CA GLY A 82 21.91 -8.48 -20.81
C GLY A 82 22.45 -7.56 -21.92
N PRO A 83 23.40 -8.06 -22.73
CA PRO A 83 24.19 -7.21 -23.64
C PRO A 83 23.37 -6.51 -24.73
N GLU A 84 22.21 -7.04 -25.08
CA GLU A 84 21.30 -6.41 -26.07
C GLU A 84 20.15 -5.64 -25.40
N GLY A 85 20.10 -5.65 -24.07
CA GLY A 85 19.08 -4.97 -23.29
C GLY A 85 19.15 -3.45 -23.47
N LYS A 86 17.98 -2.82 -23.59
CA LYS A 86 17.91 -1.36 -23.84
C LYS A 86 16.98 -0.73 -22.82
N ALA A 87 17.47 0.31 -22.20
CA ALA A 87 16.69 1.22 -21.37
C ALA A 87 17.32 2.63 -21.46
N LYS A 88 16.60 3.63 -20.99
CA LYS A 88 17.09 5.01 -20.98
C LYS A 88 16.74 5.68 -19.65
N PRO A 89 17.44 6.73 -19.28
CA PRO A 89 17.07 7.55 -18.11
C PRO A 89 15.61 7.98 -18.17
N GLY A 90 14.90 7.80 -17.03
CA GLY A 90 13.47 8.03 -16.90
C GLY A 90 12.59 6.79 -17.16
N ASP A 91 13.12 5.69 -17.69
CA ASP A 91 12.39 4.44 -17.78
C ASP A 91 12.13 3.90 -16.36
N ARG A 92 10.91 3.45 -16.13
CA ARG A 92 10.50 2.88 -14.85
C ARG A 92 10.74 1.39 -14.84
N ALA A 93 11.08 0.87 -13.68
CA ALA A 93 11.19 -0.56 -13.45
C ALA A 93 10.44 -0.98 -12.19
N THR A 94 9.96 -2.21 -12.16
CA THR A 94 9.28 -2.79 -11.01
C THR A 94 9.64 -4.27 -10.88
N PHE A 95 9.39 -4.86 -9.71
CA PHE A 95 9.58 -6.29 -9.50
C PHE A 95 8.73 -7.12 -10.48
N ALA A 96 9.28 -8.24 -10.95
CA ALA A 96 8.62 -9.14 -11.91
C ALA A 96 7.67 -10.16 -11.27
N THR A 97 7.43 -10.07 -9.96
CA THR A 97 6.59 -11.02 -9.21
C THR A 97 5.15 -10.98 -9.70
N LYS A 98 4.62 -12.15 -10.05
CA LYS A 98 3.25 -12.33 -10.51
C LYS A 98 2.30 -12.62 -9.35
N PHE A 99 1.04 -12.24 -9.52
CA PHE A 99 -0.05 -12.59 -8.61
C PHE A 99 -0.26 -14.11 -8.54
N LYS A 100 -0.40 -14.63 -7.31
CA LYS A 100 -0.75 -16.02 -7.03
C LYS A 100 -1.71 -16.11 -5.85
N ILE A 101 -2.59 -17.11 -5.90
CA ILE A 101 -3.37 -17.55 -4.74
C ILE A 101 -2.75 -18.85 -4.23
N ALA A 102 -2.45 -18.90 -2.93
CA ALA A 102 -1.89 -20.07 -2.25
C ALA A 102 -2.74 -20.37 -1.01
N GLY A 103 -3.63 -21.35 -1.13
CA GLY A 103 -4.62 -21.63 -0.08
C GLY A 103 -5.45 -20.40 0.24
N PRO A 104 -5.52 -19.97 1.51
CA PRO A 104 -6.28 -18.79 1.91
C PRO A 104 -5.56 -17.46 1.64
N SER A 105 -4.37 -17.50 1.06
CA SER A 105 -3.50 -16.33 0.91
C SER A 105 -3.42 -15.83 -0.52
N ILE A 106 -3.28 -14.52 -0.63
CA ILE A 106 -2.86 -13.82 -1.85
C ILE A 106 -1.36 -13.54 -1.72
N MET A 107 -0.59 -13.80 -2.76
CA MET A 107 0.84 -13.49 -2.85
C MET A 107 1.08 -12.68 -4.13
N SER A 108 1.63 -11.47 -3.99
CA SER A 108 1.93 -10.61 -5.12
C SER A 108 2.91 -9.50 -4.73
N LYS A 109 3.52 -8.86 -5.73
CA LYS A 109 4.00 -7.49 -5.56
C LYS A 109 2.79 -6.53 -5.47
N SER A 110 2.99 -5.28 -5.10
CA SER A 110 1.96 -4.23 -5.21
C SER A 110 0.63 -4.54 -4.51
N ILE A 111 0.63 -5.38 -3.49
CA ILE A 111 -0.53 -5.51 -2.60
C ILE A 111 -0.84 -4.13 -2.03
N ASP A 112 0.19 -3.38 -1.70
CA ASP A 112 0.21 -1.96 -1.42
C ASP A 112 0.20 -1.16 -2.75
N ASP A 113 -0.86 -0.44 -3.18
CA ASP A 113 -2.21 -0.53 -2.61
C ASP A 113 -3.22 -1.04 -3.64
N ARG A 114 -2.79 -1.97 -4.52
CA ARG A 114 -3.68 -2.57 -5.52
C ARG A 114 -4.82 -3.39 -4.89
N ILE A 115 -4.66 -3.80 -3.64
CA ILE A 115 -5.71 -4.47 -2.88
C ILE A 115 -6.85 -3.48 -2.53
N GLY A 116 -6.52 -2.23 -2.22
CA GLY A 116 -7.48 -1.13 -2.04
C GLY A 116 -8.13 -0.72 -3.37
N VAL A 117 -7.35 -0.64 -4.44
CA VAL A 117 -7.89 -0.39 -5.79
C VAL A 117 -8.95 -1.43 -6.16
N ALA A 118 -8.71 -2.71 -5.87
CA ALA A 118 -9.68 -3.78 -6.12
C ALA A 118 -10.96 -3.59 -5.28
N LEU A 119 -10.86 -3.11 -4.04
CA LEU A 119 -12.02 -2.77 -3.21
C LEU A 119 -12.86 -1.64 -3.83
N LEU A 120 -12.20 -0.59 -4.32
CA LEU A 120 -12.89 0.53 -4.97
C LEU A 120 -13.65 0.07 -6.23
N ILE A 121 -13.07 -0.83 -7.03
CA ILE A 121 -13.73 -1.40 -8.22
C ILE A 121 -15.00 -2.16 -7.84
N GLU A 122 -14.96 -2.97 -6.78
CA GLU A 122 -16.14 -3.71 -6.31
C GLU A 122 -17.21 -2.78 -5.70
N LEU A 123 -16.80 -1.74 -4.96
CA LEU A 123 -17.72 -0.73 -4.45
C LEU A 123 -18.41 0.05 -5.57
N LEU A 124 -17.71 0.33 -6.67
CA LEU A 124 -18.27 1.01 -7.83
C LEU A 124 -19.41 0.20 -8.47
N LYS A 125 -19.25 -1.13 -8.58
CA LYS A 125 -20.28 -2.01 -9.15
C LYS A 125 -21.59 -1.99 -8.36
N ASN A 126 -21.53 -1.72 -7.07
CA ASN A 126 -22.65 -1.75 -6.14
C ASN A 126 -22.78 -0.45 -5.34
N ALA A 127 -22.58 0.70 -5.99
CA ALA A 127 -22.60 2.01 -5.33
C ALA A 127 -23.94 2.28 -4.63
N PRO A 128 -23.93 2.67 -3.34
CA PRO A 128 -25.15 2.96 -2.61
C PRO A 128 -25.80 4.26 -3.07
N LYS A 129 -27.15 4.31 -3.06
CA LYS A 129 -27.93 5.44 -3.59
C LYS A 129 -28.21 6.54 -2.56
N ASN A 130 -27.92 6.30 -1.28
CA ASN A 130 -28.20 7.23 -0.18
C ASN A 130 -27.14 8.34 -0.04
N ILE A 131 -25.98 8.19 -0.65
CA ILE A 131 -24.84 9.12 -0.63
C ILE A 131 -24.45 9.56 -2.04
N GLU A 132 -23.58 10.57 -2.14
CA GLU A 132 -22.82 10.89 -3.34
C GLU A 132 -21.43 10.27 -3.19
N LEU A 133 -21.19 9.13 -3.85
CA LEU A 133 -19.94 8.38 -3.74
C LEU A 133 -18.93 8.88 -4.77
N CYS A 134 -17.77 9.36 -4.30
CA CYS A 134 -16.62 9.77 -5.11
C CYS A 134 -15.49 8.77 -4.90
N LEU A 135 -15.10 8.04 -5.93
CA LEU A 135 -14.00 7.09 -5.87
C LEU A 135 -12.74 7.71 -6.51
N SER A 136 -11.64 7.73 -5.77
CA SER A 136 -10.35 8.23 -6.23
C SER A 136 -9.34 7.09 -6.39
N PHE A 137 -9.03 6.78 -7.63
CA PHE A 137 -7.91 5.92 -8.02
C PHE A 137 -6.68 6.82 -8.19
N SER A 138 -6.00 7.11 -7.09
CA SER A 138 -4.95 8.12 -7.04
C SER A 138 -3.61 7.58 -7.54
N VAL A 139 -2.70 8.50 -7.85
CA VAL A 139 -1.32 8.21 -8.26
C VAL A 139 -0.35 8.90 -7.31
N GLN A 140 0.90 8.42 -7.29
CA GLN A 140 1.96 8.99 -6.45
C GLN A 140 1.63 8.92 -4.95
N GLY A 141 1.02 7.83 -4.53
CA GLY A 141 0.81 7.49 -3.13
C GLY A 141 2.14 7.27 -2.43
N GLU A 142 3.02 6.47 -3.03
CA GLU A 142 4.32 6.09 -2.50
C GLU A 142 5.35 7.23 -2.35
N ILE A 143 5.11 8.34 -3.03
CA ILE A 143 6.01 9.50 -3.04
C ILE A 143 5.35 10.78 -2.54
N GLY A 144 4.47 10.65 -1.56
CA GLY A 144 3.90 11.78 -0.82
C GLY A 144 2.41 12.03 -1.04
N LEU A 145 1.60 10.99 -1.33
CA LEU A 145 0.13 11.05 -1.37
C LEU A 145 -0.42 12.12 -2.31
N ARG A 146 0.31 12.43 -3.39
CA ARG A 146 0.10 13.62 -4.22
C ARG A 146 -1.24 13.59 -4.95
N GLY A 147 -1.61 12.44 -5.51
CA GLY A 147 -2.89 12.26 -6.18
C GLY A 147 -4.08 12.39 -5.24
N ALA A 148 -3.97 11.85 -4.02
CA ALA A 148 -5.00 11.97 -3.00
C ALA A 148 -5.24 13.43 -2.58
N LYS A 149 -4.16 14.21 -2.45
CA LYS A 149 -4.23 15.66 -2.14
C LYS A 149 -5.03 16.42 -3.20
N VAL A 150 -4.74 16.17 -4.48
CA VAL A 150 -5.44 16.84 -5.59
C VAL A 150 -6.91 16.38 -5.66
N ALA A 151 -7.17 15.09 -5.50
CA ALA A 151 -8.50 14.53 -5.51
C ALA A 151 -9.37 15.04 -4.36
N GLY A 152 -8.82 15.14 -3.15
CA GLY A 152 -9.51 15.74 -1.99
C GLY A 152 -9.94 17.17 -2.24
N TYR A 153 -9.06 17.96 -2.88
CA TYR A 153 -9.41 19.35 -3.26
C TYR A 153 -10.49 19.40 -4.35
N TYR A 154 -10.40 18.54 -5.37
CA TYR A 154 -11.31 18.49 -6.51
C TYR A 154 -12.72 18.06 -6.09
N PHE A 155 -12.83 16.92 -5.39
CA PHE A 155 -14.12 16.37 -4.97
C PHE A 155 -14.78 17.16 -3.84
N ASN A 156 -14.01 17.84 -2.99
CA ASN A 156 -14.51 18.58 -1.83
C ASN A 156 -15.52 17.73 -1.00
N PRO A 157 -15.12 16.58 -0.48
CA PRO A 157 -16.03 15.66 0.19
C PRO A 157 -16.41 16.17 1.59
N ASP A 158 -17.56 15.73 2.08
CA ASP A 158 -18.02 15.98 3.46
C ASP A 158 -17.25 15.09 4.46
N LEU A 159 -16.85 13.89 4.02
CA LEU A 159 -15.96 12.97 4.73
C LEU A 159 -15.20 12.08 3.75
N ALA A 160 -14.09 11.49 4.18
CA ALA A 160 -13.37 10.54 3.36
C ALA A 160 -12.91 9.30 4.12
N ILE A 161 -12.82 8.17 3.38
CA ILE A 161 -12.21 6.92 3.83
C ILE A 161 -11.01 6.66 2.93
N ALA A 162 -9.82 6.61 3.52
CA ALA A 162 -8.65 6.09 2.83
C ALA A 162 -8.64 4.58 2.95
N VAL A 163 -8.61 3.90 1.81
CA VAL A 163 -8.43 2.45 1.75
C VAL A 163 -7.00 2.19 1.34
N ASP A 164 -6.33 1.29 2.06
CA ASP A 164 -4.91 1.03 1.90
C ASP A 164 -4.59 -0.41 2.31
N SER A 165 -3.33 -0.77 2.25
CA SER A 165 -2.81 -1.95 2.92
C SER A 165 -2.09 -1.56 4.22
N THR A 166 -1.81 -2.50 5.11
CA THR A 166 -1.08 -2.20 6.34
C THR A 166 -0.15 -3.34 6.74
N PRO A 167 1.10 -3.02 7.19
CA PRO A 167 2.03 -4.04 7.64
C PRO A 167 1.50 -4.83 8.85
N ALA A 168 1.40 -6.14 8.72
CA ALA A 168 1.16 -7.03 9.84
C ALA A 168 2.46 -7.30 10.60
N ARG A 169 2.40 -7.26 11.92
CA ARG A 169 3.50 -7.63 12.83
C ARG A 169 3.14 -8.89 13.62
N ASP A 170 2.74 -9.91 12.91
CA ASP A 170 2.21 -11.16 13.47
C ASP A 170 3.14 -12.36 13.24
N LEU A 171 4.41 -12.09 12.89
CA LEU A 171 5.42 -13.13 12.78
C LEU A 171 5.78 -13.66 14.17
N PRO A 172 6.08 -14.97 14.29
CA PRO A 172 6.58 -15.54 15.53
C PRO A 172 7.86 -14.84 15.98
N ASP A 173 8.03 -14.68 17.29
CA ASP A 173 9.31 -14.31 17.86
C ASP A 173 10.27 -15.50 17.69
N PHE A 174 11.49 -15.23 17.20
CA PHE A 174 12.51 -16.26 16.99
C PHE A 174 12.95 -16.95 18.29
N ASP A 175 12.79 -16.27 19.42
CA ASP A 175 13.07 -16.83 20.75
C ASP A 175 11.91 -17.65 21.31
N GLY A 176 10.86 -17.91 20.55
CA GLY A 176 9.67 -18.64 20.98
C GLY A 176 8.78 -17.93 21.99
N LYS A 177 9.00 -16.63 22.22
CA LYS A 177 8.19 -15.79 23.08
C LYS A 177 6.94 -15.29 22.35
N GLU A 178 5.94 -14.90 23.12
CA GLU A 178 4.77 -14.24 22.55
C GLU A 178 5.15 -12.90 21.94
N ASN A 179 4.67 -12.63 20.74
CA ASN A 179 4.91 -11.36 20.07
C ASN A 179 4.00 -10.27 20.64
N TYR A 180 4.51 -9.47 21.56
CA TYR A 180 3.80 -8.32 22.14
C TYR A 180 3.85 -7.06 21.27
N THR A 181 4.63 -7.07 20.19
CA THR A 181 4.81 -5.89 19.32
C THR A 181 3.89 -5.90 18.11
N TYR A 182 3.00 -6.89 17.98
CA TYR A 182 2.09 -6.94 16.86
C TYR A 182 1.20 -5.70 16.80
N ASN A 183 0.97 -5.22 15.58
CA ASN A 183 0.08 -4.09 15.34
C ASN A 183 -1.21 -4.54 14.64
N THR A 184 -1.06 -5.41 13.64
CA THR A 184 -2.16 -6.08 12.93
C THR A 184 -1.78 -7.54 12.66
N ARG A 185 -2.80 -8.37 12.48
CA ARG A 185 -2.64 -9.80 12.19
C ARG A 185 -3.40 -10.17 10.93
N LEU A 186 -2.86 -11.10 10.15
CA LEU A 186 -3.57 -11.72 9.04
C LEU A 186 -4.69 -12.63 9.56
N GLY A 187 -5.84 -12.60 8.90
CA GLY A 187 -7.00 -13.42 9.28
C GLY A 187 -7.88 -12.79 10.38
N PHE A 188 -7.62 -11.54 10.76
CA PHE A 188 -8.39 -10.81 11.77
C PHE A 188 -9.25 -9.68 11.16
N GLY A 189 -9.43 -9.68 9.84
CA GLY A 189 -10.24 -8.68 9.14
C GLY A 189 -9.54 -7.34 8.94
N PRO A 190 -10.27 -6.33 8.41
CA PRO A 190 -9.74 -4.99 8.17
C PRO A 190 -9.21 -4.34 9.45
N ALA A 191 -8.16 -3.55 9.28
CA ALA A 191 -7.60 -2.74 10.34
C ALA A 191 -8.15 -1.31 10.24
N ILE A 192 -8.97 -0.90 11.21
CA ILE A 192 -9.46 0.47 11.36
C ILE A 192 -8.40 1.26 12.11
N TYR A 193 -7.99 2.39 11.53
CA TYR A 193 -6.96 3.23 12.14
C TYR A 193 -7.56 4.14 13.21
N MET A 194 -6.75 4.40 14.24
CA MET A 194 -6.99 5.45 15.21
C MET A 194 -6.06 6.64 14.96
N ALA A 195 -4.83 6.36 14.53
CA ALA A 195 -3.84 7.35 14.13
C ALA A 195 -2.70 6.69 13.32
N ASN A 196 -2.00 7.49 12.51
CA ASN A 196 -0.75 7.12 11.85
C ASN A 196 0.22 8.34 11.85
N SER A 197 1.33 8.28 11.12
CA SER A 197 2.32 9.37 11.09
C SER A 197 1.80 10.68 10.49
N SER A 198 0.70 10.65 9.74
CA SER A 198 0.17 11.79 8.98
C SER A 198 -1.23 12.24 9.38
N THR A 199 -1.94 11.47 10.22
CA THR A 199 -3.30 11.80 10.63
C THR A 199 -3.68 11.21 11.98
N ILE A 200 -4.59 11.88 12.68
CA ILE A 200 -5.44 11.31 13.74
C ILE A 200 -6.81 11.16 13.13
N ASP A 201 -7.29 9.93 13.06
CA ASP A 201 -8.55 9.62 12.41
C ASP A 201 -9.74 10.17 13.21
N ASN A 202 -10.81 10.54 12.51
CA ASN A 202 -11.98 11.13 13.17
C ASN A 202 -12.68 10.11 14.08
N PRO A 203 -12.80 10.35 15.40
CA PRO A 203 -13.32 9.38 16.35
C PRO A 203 -14.75 8.91 16.04
N ARG A 204 -15.60 9.78 15.49
CA ARG A 204 -16.97 9.41 15.10
C ARG A 204 -16.99 8.44 13.93
N LEU A 205 -16.09 8.62 12.95
CA LEU A 205 -15.97 7.69 11.82
C LEU A 205 -15.38 6.36 12.28
N VAL A 206 -14.40 6.38 13.17
CA VAL A 206 -13.82 5.16 13.78
C VAL A 206 -14.90 4.37 14.52
N SER A 207 -15.66 5.03 15.42
CA SER A 207 -16.75 4.38 16.16
C SER A 207 -17.84 3.86 15.22
N PHE A 208 -18.25 4.64 14.24
CA PHE A 208 -19.25 4.22 13.26
C PHE A 208 -18.86 2.96 12.48
N LEU A 209 -17.59 2.85 12.07
CA LEU A 209 -17.10 1.65 11.38
C LEU A 209 -17.02 0.44 12.31
N ALA A 210 -16.55 0.62 13.56
CA ALA A 210 -16.48 -0.43 14.55
C ALA A 210 -17.89 -0.94 14.94
N GLU A 211 -18.83 -0.06 15.23
CA GLU A 211 -20.24 -0.41 15.53
C GLU A 211 -20.90 -1.10 14.33
N THR A 212 -20.59 -0.65 13.10
CA THR A 212 -21.08 -1.31 11.88
C THR A 212 -20.56 -2.75 11.79
N ALA A 213 -19.27 -2.95 12.06
CA ALA A 213 -18.66 -4.28 12.07
C ALA A 213 -19.29 -5.20 13.13
N GLU A 214 -19.41 -4.72 14.36
CA GLU A 214 -20.00 -5.48 15.47
C GLU A 214 -21.46 -5.86 15.19
N LYS A 215 -22.29 -4.91 14.81
CA LYS A 215 -23.71 -5.13 14.49
C LYS A 215 -23.92 -6.15 13.38
N ASN A 216 -23.01 -6.21 12.42
CA ASN A 216 -23.10 -7.13 11.27
C ASN A 216 -22.20 -8.36 11.41
N LYS A 217 -21.57 -8.58 12.57
CA LYS A 217 -20.67 -9.71 12.84
C LYS A 217 -19.52 -9.81 11.82
N ILE A 218 -19.01 -8.67 11.38
CA ILE A 218 -17.84 -8.58 10.48
C ILE A 218 -16.60 -8.54 11.36
N GLN A 219 -15.69 -9.47 11.15
CA GLN A 219 -14.42 -9.48 11.88
C GLN A 219 -13.59 -8.26 11.49
N TYR A 220 -13.03 -7.56 12.47
CA TYR A 220 -12.18 -6.38 12.29
C TYR A 220 -11.17 -6.26 13.43
N GLN A 221 -10.21 -5.38 13.27
CA GLN A 221 -9.23 -5.06 14.29
C GLN A 221 -8.91 -3.56 14.27
N PHE A 222 -8.43 -3.04 15.40
CA PHE A 222 -7.88 -1.69 15.44
C PHE A 222 -6.39 -1.72 15.13
N ARG A 223 -5.94 -0.83 14.24
CA ARG A 223 -4.53 -0.58 14.06
C ARG A 223 -4.04 0.39 15.11
N GLN A 224 -3.05 -0.04 15.88
CA GLN A 224 -2.41 0.83 16.86
C GLN A 224 -1.65 1.99 16.18
N PRO A 225 -1.49 3.14 16.86
CA PRO A 225 -0.75 4.28 16.33
C PRO A 225 0.68 3.93 15.91
N GLY A 226 1.18 4.62 14.89
CA GLY A 226 2.55 4.47 14.38
C GLY A 226 2.61 4.06 12.92
N GLY A 227 3.82 3.99 12.36
CA GLY A 227 4.08 3.60 10.98
C GLY A 227 3.79 4.69 9.95
N GLY A 228 3.78 4.32 8.67
CA GLY A 228 3.59 5.22 7.52
C GLY A 228 2.22 5.91 7.48
N GLY A 229 2.11 6.94 6.64
CA GLY A 229 0.86 7.63 6.37
C GLY A 229 0.01 6.91 5.33
N THR A 230 -1.25 7.32 5.22
CA THR A 230 -2.20 6.88 4.18
C THR A 230 -2.76 8.09 3.43
N ASN A 231 -3.51 7.86 2.37
CA ASN A 231 -4.22 8.92 1.62
C ASN A 231 -5.06 9.84 2.54
N ALA A 232 -5.50 9.36 3.71
CA ALA A 232 -6.22 10.16 4.70
C ALA A 232 -5.43 11.41 5.14
N GLY A 233 -4.11 11.27 5.34
CA GLY A 233 -3.24 12.38 5.75
C GLY A 233 -3.23 13.56 4.78
N ALA A 234 -3.32 13.29 3.48
CA ALA A 234 -3.39 14.33 2.46
C ALA A 234 -4.81 14.90 2.29
N ILE A 235 -5.83 14.04 2.35
CA ILE A 235 -7.23 14.45 2.15
C ILE A 235 -7.72 15.31 3.29
N GLN A 236 -7.40 14.99 4.55
CA GLN A 236 -7.84 15.77 5.72
C GLN A 236 -7.43 17.25 5.66
N GLN A 237 -6.33 17.55 4.97
CA GLN A 237 -5.81 18.92 4.83
C GLN A 237 -6.43 19.69 3.65
N SER A 238 -7.39 19.08 2.95
CA SER A 238 -8.02 19.72 1.80
C SER A 238 -8.99 20.82 2.26
N ARG A 239 -8.94 21.99 1.59
CA ARG A 239 -9.81 23.14 1.82
C ARG A 239 -9.89 23.56 3.31
N ALA A 240 -11.08 23.48 3.91
CA ALA A 240 -11.32 23.81 5.32
C ALA A 240 -11.14 22.62 6.28
N GLY A 241 -10.60 21.53 5.78
CA GLY A 241 -10.43 20.27 6.50
C GLY A 241 -11.57 19.29 6.24
N VAL A 242 -11.22 18.02 6.05
CA VAL A 242 -12.16 16.93 5.79
C VAL A 242 -12.04 15.88 6.91
N PRO A 243 -13.14 15.48 7.56
CA PRO A 243 -13.12 14.34 8.47
C PRO A 243 -12.71 13.06 7.73
N VAL A 244 -11.71 12.34 8.24
CA VAL A 244 -11.17 11.16 7.58
C VAL A 244 -11.07 9.97 8.52
N VAL A 245 -11.07 8.78 7.95
CA VAL A 245 -10.67 7.53 8.59
C VAL A 245 -9.93 6.66 7.59
N ALA A 246 -8.92 5.92 8.04
CA ALA A 246 -8.24 4.93 7.23
C ALA A 246 -8.70 3.51 7.60
N VAL A 247 -8.90 2.68 6.60
CA VAL A 247 -9.24 1.26 6.72
C VAL A 247 -8.33 0.46 5.80
N SER A 248 -7.53 -0.44 6.34
CA SER A 248 -6.52 -1.14 5.57
C SER A 248 -6.65 -2.66 5.64
N VAL A 249 -6.26 -3.33 4.56
CA VAL A 249 -6.14 -4.78 4.52
C VAL A 249 -4.76 -5.17 5.04
N PRO A 250 -4.66 -6.04 6.07
CA PRO A 250 -3.36 -6.48 6.59
C PRO A 250 -2.57 -7.28 5.57
N HIS A 251 -1.27 -7.03 5.48
CA HIS A 251 -0.35 -7.85 4.69
C HIS A 251 1.03 -7.93 5.35
N ARG A 252 1.79 -8.95 5.03
CA ARG A 252 3.20 -9.10 5.44
C ARG A 252 4.12 -8.65 4.33
N TYR A 253 5.35 -8.25 4.70
CA TYR A 253 6.43 -7.93 3.76
C TYR A 253 6.11 -6.72 2.87
N THR A 254 5.62 -5.64 3.50
CA THR A 254 5.38 -4.35 2.86
C THR A 254 6.63 -3.86 2.13
N HIS A 255 6.45 -3.21 0.97
CA HIS A 255 7.52 -2.60 0.17
C HIS A 255 8.64 -3.59 -0.17
N SER A 256 8.28 -4.82 -0.50
CA SER A 256 9.19 -5.89 -0.88
C SER A 256 8.81 -6.51 -2.22
N PRO A 257 9.67 -7.37 -2.80
CA PRO A 257 9.36 -8.05 -4.06
C PRO A 257 8.07 -8.88 -4.04
N ILE A 258 7.63 -9.32 -2.85
CA ILE A 258 6.43 -10.12 -2.69
C ILE A 258 5.80 -9.87 -1.32
N SER A 259 4.53 -9.56 -1.30
CA SER A 259 3.72 -9.42 -0.09
C SER A 259 2.72 -10.57 0.02
N VAL A 260 2.24 -10.83 1.23
CA VAL A 260 1.25 -11.87 1.53
C VAL A 260 0.09 -11.28 2.31
N SER A 261 -1.13 -11.47 1.82
CA SER A 261 -2.37 -11.09 2.50
C SER A 261 -3.36 -12.25 2.53
N ARG A 262 -4.49 -12.10 3.20
CA ARG A 262 -5.57 -13.09 3.24
C ARG A 262 -6.75 -12.66 2.38
N VAL A 263 -7.28 -13.59 1.59
CA VAL A 263 -8.50 -13.36 0.80
C VAL A 263 -9.66 -12.96 1.71
N GLU A 264 -9.76 -13.57 2.89
CA GLU A 264 -10.83 -13.30 3.84
C GLU A 264 -10.75 -11.88 4.44
N ASP A 265 -9.57 -11.38 4.74
CA ASP A 265 -9.40 -10.00 5.22
C ASP A 265 -9.86 -8.98 4.18
N TRP A 266 -9.56 -9.23 2.90
CA TRP A 266 -10.07 -8.42 1.80
C TRP A 266 -11.60 -8.45 1.70
N LYS A 267 -12.21 -9.64 1.80
CA LYS A 267 -13.68 -9.80 1.77
C LYS A 267 -14.35 -9.10 2.95
N ASN A 268 -13.79 -9.24 4.15
CA ASN A 268 -14.30 -8.57 5.35
C ASN A 268 -14.18 -7.04 5.21
N THR A 269 -13.09 -6.54 4.60
CA THR A 269 -12.93 -5.11 4.30
C THR A 269 -14.01 -4.61 3.34
N LEU A 270 -14.23 -5.34 2.23
CA LEU A 270 -15.28 -5.00 1.27
C LEU A 270 -16.67 -4.98 1.93
N ASN A 271 -16.97 -5.99 2.72
CA ASN A 271 -18.26 -6.11 3.41
C ASN A 271 -18.46 -4.98 4.43
N LEU A 272 -17.43 -4.65 5.21
CA LEU A 272 -17.47 -3.52 6.15
C LEU A 272 -17.74 -2.21 5.43
N LEU A 273 -16.96 -1.90 4.39
CA LEU A 273 -17.11 -0.65 3.65
C LEU A 273 -18.48 -0.55 2.97
N HIS A 274 -18.92 -1.62 2.31
CA HIS A 274 -20.23 -1.64 1.64
C HIS A 274 -21.39 -1.46 2.62
N THR A 275 -21.32 -2.14 3.78
CA THR A 275 -22.34 -2.03 4.83
C THR A 275 -22.34 -0.64 5.46
N ALA A 276 -21.17 -0.10 5.75
CA ALA A 276 -21.01 1.25 6.30
C ALA A 276 -21.58 2.31 5.35
N LEU A 277 -21.23 2.26 4.07
CA LEU A 277 -21.70 3.23 3.07
C LEU A 277 -23.23 3.22 2.92
N LYS A 278 -23.88 2.06 3.00
CA LYS A 278 -25.34 1.95 2.97
C LYS A 278 -26.02 2.58 4.18
N ASN A 279 -25.34 2.59 5.33
CA ASN A 279 -25.88 3.09 6.59
C ASN A 279 -25.41 4.52 6.92
N MET A 280 -24.63 5.16 6.05
CA MET A 280 -24.18 6.55 6.27
C MET A 280 -25.33 7.55 6.23
N THR A 281 -25.34 8.44 7.21
CA THR A 281 -26.32 9.53 7.35
C THR A 281 -25.61 10.88 7.47
N PRO A 282 -26.31 11.99 7.21
CA PRO A 282 -25.75 13.34 7.39
C PRO A 282 -25.26 13.64 8.80
N ASP A 283 -25.73 12.92 9.82
CA ASP A 283 -25.34 13.14 11.22
C ASP A 283 -23.86 12.87 11.48
N LEU A 284 -23.22 11.99 10.67
CA LEU A 284 -21.79 11.69 10.78
C LEU A 284 -20.88 12.90 10.50
N VAL A 285 -21.38 13.89 9.75
CA VAL A 285 -20.61 15.08 9.34
C VAL A 285 -21.04 16.36 10.05
N LYS A 286 -22.08 16.32 10.90
CA LYS A 286 -22.46 17.45 11.71
C LYS A 286 -21.33 17.81 12.70
N ARG A 287 -20.93 19.08 12.70
CA ARG A 287 -19.92 19.63 13.63
C ARG A 287 -20.49 19.84 15.00
#